data_3c23c046dfa002b0c031465fe1c6245f
#
_entry.id   3c23c046dfa002b0c031465fe1c6245f
#
_cell.length_a   1.000
_cell.length_b   1.000
_cell.length_c   1.000
_cell.angle_alpha   90.00
_cell.angle_beta   90.00
_cell.angle_gamma   90.00
#
_symmetry.space_group_name_H-M   'P 1'
#
loop_
_entity.id
_entity.type
_entity.pdbx_description
1 polymer ?
#
loop_
_entity_poly.entity_id
_entity_poly.type
_entity_poly.pdbx_seq_one_letter_code
_entity_poly.pdbx_strand_id
1 'polypeptide(L)'
;DTDLSVSGGATLTFTTANWNTPQTATLAAAEDLDAVNGSAVFNVTSAGLATANVTATEADNDFQSLVVSSTAVSVIEGGTNTFTVRLSAQPVANVTVNVARVSGDTDLSVSGGATLTFTTANWNTPQTVTLAAAEDVDLTHGSAVFNVTSAGLLTVGVTATEVDNDVQSL
;
A
#
# COMPACT_ATOMS: atom_id res chain seq x y z
N ASP A 1 -19.41 -7.67 -5.36
CA ASP A 1 -18.89 -6.79 -4.32
C ASP A 1 -19.84 -6.79 -3.12
N THR A 2 -19.30 -6.83 -1.91
CA THR A 2 -20.05 -6.91 -0.64
C THR A 2 -20.22 -5.55 0.04
N ASP A 3 -19.48 -4.54 -0.40
CA ASP A 3 -19.44 -3.21 0.20
C ASP A 3 -20.58 -2.33 -0.29
N LEU A 4 -21.10 -2.64 -1.50
CA LEU A 4 -22.29 -1.99 -2.06
C LEU A 4 -23.58 -2.59 -1.47
N SER A 5 -24.43 -1.74 -0.93
CA SER A 5 -25.68 -2.14 -0.27
C SER A 5 -26.85 -1.18 -0.54
N VAL A 6 -28.09 -1.63 -0.30
CA VAL A 6 -29.26 -0.74 -0.30
C VAL A 6 -29.40 -0.14 1.11
N SER A 7 -29.16 1.15 1.25
CA SER A 7 -29.23 1.89 2.51
C SER A 7 -30.60 2.51 2.77
N GLY A 8 -31.46 2.60 1.75
CA GLY A 8 -32.83 3.13 1.88
C GLY A 8 -33.71 2.73 0.71
N GLY A 9 -35.02 2.66 0.93
CA GLY A 9 -35.96 2.29 -0.12
C GLY A 9 -35.84 0.84 -0.62
N ALA A 10 -35.40 -0.10 0.24
CA ALA A 10 -35.33 -1.52 -0.11
C ALA A 10 -36.71 -2.14 -0.47
N THR A 11 -37.77 -1.54 0.01
CA THR A 11 -39.15 -1.88 -0.38
C THR A 11 -39.86 -0.61 -0.81
N LEU A 12 -40.36 -0.60 -2.03
CA LEU A 12 -41.14 0.48 -2.61
C LEU A 12 -42.58 0.04 -2.80
N THR A 13 -43.56 0.87 -2.36
CA THR A 13 -44.99 0.54 -2.46
C THR A 13 -45.69 1.46 -3.42
N PHE A 14 -46.15 0.93 -4.54
CA PHE A 14 -46.95 1.63 -5.53
C PHE A 14 -48.45 1.29 -5.33
N THR A 15 -49.25 2.31 -5.35
CA THR A 15 -50.73 2.22 -5.20
C THR A 15 -51.41 2.82 -6.42
N THR A 16 -52.71 2.71 -6.51
CA THR A 16 -53.51 3.38 -7.56
C THR A 16 -53.41 4.92 -7.52
N ALA A 17 -52.99 5.49 -6.38
CA ALA A 17 -52.85 6.93 -6.20
C ALA A 17 -51.43 7.45 -6.50
N ASN A 18 -50.39 6.59 -6.43
CA ASN A 18 -48.98 7.04 -6.57
C ASN A 18 -48.19 6.22 -7.59
N TRP A 19 -48.82 5.38 -8.39
CA TRP A 19 -48.19 4.47 -9.34
C TRP A 19 -47.23 5.17 -10.33
N ASN A 20 -47.45 6.42 -10.65
CA ASN A 20 -46.66 7.26 -11.58
C ASN A 20 -45.75 8.24 -10.85
N THR A 21 -45.68 8.19 -9.52
CA THR A 21 -44.78 9.03 -8.74
C THR A 21 -43.45 8.28 -8.50
N PRO A 22 -42.30 8.80 -8.95
CA PRO A 22 -41.02 8.14 -8.70
C PRO A 22 -40.76 7.95 -7.21
N GLN A 23 -40.29 6.75 -6.84
CA GLN A 23 -39.82 6.44 -5.50
C GLN A 23 -38.33 6.14 -5.56
N THR A 24 -37.60 6.49 -4.51
CA THR A 24 -36.13 6.41 -4.47
C THR A 24 -35.67 5.19 -3.68
N ALA A 25 -34.79 4.42 -4.27
CA ALA A 25 -33.90 3.51 -3.55
C ALA A 25 -32.53 4.18 -3.42
N THR A 26 -31.94 4.11 -2.25
CA THR A 26 -30.61 4.68 -1.97
C THR A 26 -29.60 3.56 -1.85
N LEU A 27 -28.50 3.68 -2.58
CA LEU A 27 -27.35 2.78 -2.49
C LEU A 27 -26.24 3.45 -1.68
N ALA A 28 -25.47 2.64 -0.95
CA ALA A 28 -24.31 3.07 -0.21
C ALA A 28 -23.15 2.11 -0.50
N ALA A 29 -21.95 2.65 -0.56
CA ALA A 29 -20.69 1.91 -0.51
C ALA A 29 -20.11 2.05 0.91
N ALA A 30 -19.60 0.97 1.46
CA ALA A 30 -18.83 0.98 2.69
C ALA A 30 -17.35 1.20 2.37
N GLU A 31 -16.59 1.78 3.30
CA GLU A 31 -15.14 1.84 3.21
C GLU A 31 -14.55 0.42 3.34
N ASP A 32 -13.55 0.12 2.53
CA ASP A 32 -12.81 -1.12 2.60
C ASP A 32 -11.30 -0.89 2.80
N LEU A 33 -10.45 -1.83 2.47
CA LEU A 33 -8.99 -1.76 2.75
C LEU A 33 -8.15 -1.90 1.49
N ASP A 34 -8.75 -2.22 0.37
CA ASP A 34 -8.00 -2.36 -0.87
C ASP A 34 -8.10 -1.07 -1.72
N ALA A 35 -7.57 -1.07 -2.90
CA ALA A 35 -7.53 0.09 -3.80
C ALA A 35 -8.22 -0.25 -5.12
N VAL A 36 -9.32 -1.01 -5.08
CA VAL A 36 -10.00 -1.53 -6.27
C VAL A 36 -11.48 -1.17 -6.28
N ASN A 37 -11.90 -0.41 -7.27
CA ASN A 37 -13.32 -0.10 -7.48
C ASN A 37 -14.16 -1.38 -7.56
N GLY A 38 -15.14 -1.48 -6.68
CA GLY A 38 -16.10 -2.56 -6.63
C GLY A 38 -17.30 -2.38 -7.58
N SER A 39 -18.05 -3.45 -7.82
CA SER A 39 -19.28 -3.42 -8.61
C SER A 39 -20.29 -4.46 -8.12
N ALA A 40 -21.56 -4.08 -8.05
CA ALA A 40 -22.67 -4.96 -7.72
C ALA A 40 -23.91 -4.71 -8.59
N VAL A 41 -24.69 -5.77 -8.81
CA VAL A 41 -25.97 -5.69 -9.52
C VAL A 41 -27.12 -5.84 -8.53
N PHE A 42 -27.99 -4.83 -8.47
CA PHE A 42 -29.20 -4.82 -7.67
C PHE A 42 -30.41 -5.17 -8.55
N ASN A 43 -31.19 -6.15 -8.13
CA ASN A 43 -32.39 -6.57 -8.81
C ASN A 43 -33.62 -5.84 -8.24
N VAL A 44 -34.35 -5.14 -9.11
CA VAL A 44 -35.66 -4.59 -8.79
C VAL A 44 -36.73 -5.58 -9.26
N THR A 45 -37.45 -6.15 -8.32
CA THR A 45 -38.43 -7.23 -8.59
C THR A 45 -39.82 -6.92 -8.06
N SER A 46 -40.82 -7.37 -8.81
CA SER A 46 -42.21 -7.37 -8.35
C SER A 46 -42.96 -8.57 -8.94
N ALA A 47 -43.93 -9.09 -8.22
CA ALA A 47 -44.74 -10.22 -8.70
C ALA A 47 -45.45 -9.88 -10.03
N GLY A 48 -45.31 -10.73 -11.02
CA GLY A 48 -45.91 -10.56 -12.34
C GLY A 48 -45.23 -9.54 -13.28
N LEU A 49 -44.13 -8.93 -12.86
CA LEU A 49 -43.32 -8.03 -13.71
C LEU A 49 -41.93 -8.61 -14.02
N ALA A 50 -41.38 -8.19 -15.11
CA ALA A 50 -40.00 -8.55 -15.44
C ALA A 50 -39.03 -7.85 -14.45
N THR A 51 -37.98 -8.57 -14.04
CA THR A 51 -36.90 -8.02 -13.22
C THR A 51 -36.15 -6.91 -13.97
N ALA A 52 -35.92 -5.79 -13.33
CA ALA A 52 -35.00 -4.76 -13.77
C ALA A 52 -33.72 -4.81 -12.97
N ASN A 53 -32.57 -4.60 -13.62
CA ASN A 53 -31.26 -4.64 -13.00
C ASN A 53 -30.68 -3.23 -12.95
N VAL A 54 -30.08 -2.87 -11.81
CA VAL A 54 -29.29 -1.65 -11.63
C VAL A 54 -27.89 -2.06 -11.25
N THR A 55 -26.91 -1.71 -12.09
CA THR A 55 -25.50 -1.89 -11.77
C THR A 55 -25.00 -0.65 -11.04
N ALA A 56 -24.45 -0.83 -9.87
CA ALA A 56 -23.71 0.20 -9.14
C ALA A 56 -22.23 -0.11 -9.16
N THR A 57 -21.41 0.93 -9.25
CA THR A 57 -19.96 0.87 -9.12
C THR A 57 -19.55 1.74 -7.95
N GLU A 58 -18.64 1.26 -7.16
CA GLU A 58 -17.95 2.00 -6.14
C GLU A 58 -16.76 2.73 -6.77
N ALA A 59 -16.49 3.94 -6.30
CA ALA A 59 -15.25 4.65 -6.58
C ALA A 59 -14.40 4.58 -5.31
N ASP A 60 -13.40 3.72 -5.34
CA ASP A 60 -12.45 3.55 -4.27
C ASP A 60 -11.62 4.82 -4.06
N ASN A 61 -11.36 5.18 -2.81
CA ASN A 61 -10.60 6.35 -2.42
C ASN A 61 -9.20 6.02 -1.87
N ASP A 62 -8.84 4.74 -1.78
CA ASP A 62 -7.55 4.26 -1.31
C ASP A 62 -6.52 4.21 -2.45
N PHE A 63 -5.24 4.32 -2.08
CA PHE A 63 -4.10 4.23 -3.00
C PHE A 63 -3.07 3.26 -2.48
N GLN A 64 -2.72 2.27 -3.29
CA GLN A 64 -1.64 1.38 -2.96
C GLN A 64 -0.29 2.07 -3.18
N SER A 65 0.52 2.15 -2.12
CA SER A 65 1.85 2.75 -2.14
C SER A 65 2.81 2.05 -1.17
N LEU A 66 4.11 2.29 -1.37
CA LEU A 66 5.15 1.86 -0.45
C LEU A 66 5.28 2.87 0.69
N VAL A 67 5.18 2.40 1.93
CA VAL A 67 5.35 3.22 3.14
C VAL A 67 6.60 2.75 3.87
N VAL A 68 7.60 3.62 3.99
CA VAL A 68 8.85 3.37 4.72
C VAL A 68 8.83 4.10 6.06
N SER A 69 9.46 3.52 7.09
CA SER A 69 9.55 4.15 8.42
C SER A 69 10.47 5.35 8.44
N SER A 70 11.47 5.40 7.54
CA SER A 70 12.41 6.51 7.40
C SER A 70 12.97 6.55 5.98
N THR A 71 13.21 7.74 5.47
CA THR A 71 13.93 7.98 4.21
C THR A 71 15.40 8.35 4.43
N ALA A 72 15.84 8.41 5.70
CA ALA A 72 17.23 8.66 6.09
C ALA A 72 17.61 7.72 7.23
N VAL A 73 18.74 7.00 7.07
CA VAL A 73 19.24 6.01 8.04
C VAL A 73 20.72 6.24 8.24
N SER A 74 21.18 6.43 9.49
CA SER A 74 22.59 6.45 9.82
C SER A 74 23.05 5.06 10.25
N VAL A 75 24.16 4.59 9.69
CA VAL A 75 24.77 3.28 10.00
C VAL A 75 26.18 3.53 10.52
N ILE A 76 26.48 3.08 11.72
CA ILE A 76 27.85 3.15 12.25
C ILE A 76 28.71 2.17 11.43
N GLU A 77 29.90 2.57 11.06
CA GLU A 77 30.89 1.75 10.38
C GLU A 77 31.12 0.43 11.14
N GLY A 78 31.26 -0.69 10.42
CA GLY A 78 31.28 -2.04 10.97
C GLY A 78 29.94 -2.52 11.55
N GLY A 79 28.89 -1.69 11.55
CA GLY A 79 27.60 -1.95 12.17
C GLY A 79 26.45 -2.12 11.18
N THR A 80 25.25 -2.17 11.76
CA THR A 80 24.00 -2.26 11.01
C THR A 80 22.95 -1.32 11.59
N ASN A 81 22.02 -0.87 10.75
CA ASN A 81 20.81 -0.20 11.18
C ASN A 81 19.64 -0.60 10.28
N THR A 82 18.41 -0.30 10.67
CA THR A 82 17.22 -0.82 10.00
C THR A 82 16.22 0.28 9.68
N PHE A 83 15.42 0.04 8.65
CA PHE A 83 14.14 0.68 8.43
C PHE A 83 13.09 -0.38 8.10
N THR A 84 11.82 -0.03 8.11
CA THR A 84 10.76 -0.95 7.76
C THR A 84 9.98 -0.47 6.55
N VAL A 85 9.37 -1.43 5.85
CA VAL A 85 8.49 -1.20 4.71
C VAL A 85 7.15 -1.87 4.97
N ARG A 86 6.05 -1.23 4.58
CA ARG A 86 4.70 -1.81 4.48
C ARG A 86 3.97 -1.22 3.28
N LEU A 87 2.80 -1.75 2.95
CA LEU A 87 1.90 -1.13 1.97
C LEU A 87 0.90 -0.19 2.68
N SER A 88 0.33 0.76 1.93
CA SER A 88 -0.71 1.68 2.41
C SER A 88 -2.12 1.08 2.32
N ALA A 89 -2.38 0.20 1.34
CA ALA A 89 -3.66 -0.45 1.10
C ALA A 89 -3.47 -1.97 0.90
N GLN A 90 -4.54 -2.75 1.09
CA GLN A 90 -4.52 -4.20 0.93
C GLN A 90 -4.34 -4.57 -0.56
N PRO A 91 -3.37 -5.41 -0.91
CA PRO A 91 -3.20 -5.84 -2.28
C PRO A 91 -4.18 -6.98 -2.62
N VAL A 92 -4.66 -7.03 -3.86
CA VAL A 92 -5.48 -8.14 -4.37
C VAL A 92 -4.67 -9.41 -4.66
N ALA A 93 -3.35 -9.28 -4.75
CA ALA A 93 -2.40 -10.37 -4.97
C ALA A 93 -1.09 -10.06 -4.25
N ASN A 94 -0.20 -11.07 -4.14
CA ASN A 94 1.10 -10.86 -3.51
C ASN A 94 1.91 -9.78 -4.24
N VAL A 95 2.44 -8.84 -3.46
CA VAL A 95 3.31 -7.74 -3.92
C VAL A 95 4.73 -8.03 -3.46
N THR A 96 5.65 -8.11 -4.43
CA THR A 96 7.09 -8.25 -4.16
C THR A 96 7.73 -6.87 -4.18
N VAL A 97 8.44 -6.54 -3.12
CA VAL A 97 9.22 -5.30 -2.97
C VAL A 97 10.69 -5.62 -2.94
N ASN A 98 11.48 -4.92 -3.74
CA ASN A 98 12.92 -5.08 -3.78
C ASN A 98 13.60 -3.81 -3.27
N VAL A 99 14.69 -4.00 -2.51
CA VAL A 99 15.51 -2.92 -1.98
C VAL A 99 16.92 -3.10 -2.49
N ALA A 100 17.43 -2.12 -3.21
CA ALA A 100 18.77 -2.17 -3.78
C ALA A 100 19.44 -0.80 -3.73
N ARG A 101 20.77 -0.80 -3.53
CA ARG A 101 21.59 0.40 -3.69
C ARG A 101 21.64 0.79 -5.16
N VAL A 102 21.42 2.06 -5.45
CA VAL A 102 21.40 2.61 -6.82
C VAL A 102 22.53 3.59 -7.06
N SER A 103 23.08 4.17 -6.00
CA SER A 103 24.22 5.11 -6.11
C SER A 103 24.92 5.29 -4.77
N GLY A 104 26.06 5.93 -4.79
CA GLY A 104 26.83 6.31 -3.61
C GLY A 104 27.82 5.23 -3.17
N ASP A 105 28.17 5.30 -1.91
CA ASP A 105 29.23 4.51 -1.28
C ASP A 105 29.00 3.00 -1.40
N THR A 106 30.08 2.26 -1.71
CA THR A 106 30.04 0.81 -1.89
C THR A 106 30.06 0.02 -0.57
N ASP A 107 30.52 0.64 0.50
CA ASP A 107 30.61 0.02 1.82
C ASP A 107 29.24 -0.08 2.48
N LEU A 108 28.30 0.79 2.09
CA LEU A 108 26.90 0.69 2.44
C LEU A 108 26.17 -0.33 1.59
N SER A 109 25.54 -1.33 2.22
CA SER A 109 24.88 -2.44 1.55
C SER A 109 23.55 -2.86 2.24
N VAL A 110 22.69 -3.62 1.54
CA VAL A 110 21.54 -4.30 2.14
C VAL A 110 22.02 -5.67 2.64
N SER A 111 22.04 -5.86 3.96
CA SER A 111 22.44 -7.12 4.60
C SER A 111 21.27 -8.02 4.96
N GLY A 112 20.02 -7.49 4.96
CA GLY A 112 18.80 -8.25 5.20
C GLY A 112 17.56 -7.55 4.64
N GLY A 113 16.56 -8.32 4.22
CA GLY A 113 15.32 -7.77 3.68
C GLY A 113 15.44 -7.14 2.29
N ALA A 114 16.40 -7.58 1.46
CA ALA A 114 16.56 -7.12 0.08
C ALA A 114 15.35 -7.42 -0.80
N THR A 115 14.58 -8.44 -0.45
CA THR A 115 13.29 -8.77 -1.08
C THR A 115 12.27 -9.06 0.01
N LEU A 116 11.13 -8.36 -0.04
CA LEU A 116 10.02 -8.48 0.88
C LEU A 116 8.78 -8.92 0.10
N THR A 117 7.90 -9.71 0.74
CA THR A 117 6.64 -10.14 0.13
C THR A 117 5.47 -9.74 1.02
N PHE A 118 4.57 -8.95 0.46
CA PHE A 118 3.32 -8.55 1.09
C PHE A 118 2.15 -9.31 0.47
N THR A 119 1.26 -9.80 1.32
CA THR A 119 0.06 -10.56 0.97
C THR A 119 -1.18 -9.82 1.45
N THR A 120 -2.36 -10.29 1.10
CA THR A 120 -3.64 -9.79 1.64
C THR A 120 -3.72 -9.87 3.17
N ALA A 121 -2.89 -10.69 3.83
CA ALA A 121 -2.93 -10.88 5.29
C ALA A 121 -1.86 -10.08 6.05
N ASN A 122 -0.75 -9.67 5.40
CA ASN A 122 0.38 -9.03 6.08
C ASN A 122 0.79 -7.67 5.48
N TRP A 123 0.02 -7.13 4.55
CA TRP A 123 0.35 -5.91 3.80
C TRP A 123 0.66 -4.69 4.69
N ASN A 124 -0.03 -4.53 5.80
CA ASN A 124 0.13 -3.44 6.77
C ASN A 124 1.10 -3.78 7.92
N THR A 125 1.66 -5.00 7.95
CA THR A 125 2.66 -5.41 8.93
C THR A 125 4.04 -4.95 8.45
N PRO A 126 4.74 -4.05 9.17
CA PRO A 126 6.06 -3.59 8.77
C PRO A 126 7.06 -4.74 8.67
N GLN A 127 7.73 -4.87 7.53
CA GLN A 127 8.82 -5.82 7.32
C GLN A 127 10.16 -5.08 7.34
N THR A 128 11.17 -5.67 7.96
CA THR A 128 12.45 -5.02 8.24
C THR A 128 13.42 -5.18 7.08
N VAL A 129 14.06 -4.07 6.72
CA VAL A 129 15.25 -4.01 5.88
C VAL A 129 16.43 -3.64 6.77
N THR A 130 17.53 -4.37 6.65
CA THR A 130 18.77 -4.12 7.38
C THR A 130 19.82 -3.60 6.42
N LEU A 131 20.39 -2.45 6.74
CA LEU A 131 21.54 -1.89 6.07
C LEU A 131 22.79 -2.14 6.92
N ALA A 132 23.92 -2.37 6.26
CA ALA A 132 25.22 -2.54 6.88
C ALA A 132 26.21 -1.55 6.25
N ALA A 133 27.11 -1.03 7.06
CA ALA A 133 28.32 -0.34 6.63
C ALA A 133 29.52 -1.27 6.89
N ALA A 134 30.39 -1.42 5.89
CA ALA A 134 31.62 -2.19 6.06
C ALA A 134 32.66 -1.31 6.79
N GLU A 135 33.60 -1.96 7.50
CA GLU A 135 34.76 -1.28 8.06
C GLU A 135 35.71 -0.91 6.92
N ASP A 136 36.25 0.29 6.97
CA ASP A 136 37.36 0.72 6.10
C ASP A 136 38.47 1.39 6.93
N VAL A 137 39.30 2.20 6.35
CA VAL A 137 40.45 2.84 7.07
C VAL A 137 40.56 4.33 6.78
N ASP A 138 39.57 4.89 6.12
CA ASP A 138 39.57 6.32 5.88
C ASP A 138 38.81 7.06 7.02
N LEU A 139 38.65 8.34 6.92
CA LEU A 139 37.99 9.18 7.92
C LEU A 139 36.76 9.87 7.32
N THR A 140 36.17 9.26 6.31
CA THR A 140 35.13 9.91 5.49
C THR A 140 33.79 9.26 5.72
N HIS A 141 32.81 10.02 6.20
CA HIS A 141 31.42 9.55 6.24
C HIS A 141 30.88 9.30 4.83
N GLY A 142 30.68 8.05 4.50
CA GLY A 142 30.09 7.62 3.25
C GLY A 142 28.57 7.87 3.17
N SER A 143 28.04 7.89 1.95
CA SER A 143 26.60 8.00 1.75
C SER A 143 26.15 7.25 0.50
N ALA A 144 25.01 6.53 0.60
CA ALA A 144 24.41 5.80 -0.50
C ALA A 144 22.90 5.96 -0.57
N VAL A 145 22.34 5.83 -1.77
CA VAL A 145 20.89 5.82 -1.99
C VAL A 145 20.43 4.40 -2.30
N PHE A 146 19.43 3.97 -1.58
CA PHE A 146 18.73 2.70 -1.77
C PHE A 146 17.34 2.98 -2.31
N ASN A 147 16.94 2.32 -3.39
CA ASN A 147 15.58 2.37 -3.89
C ASN A 147 14.77 1.18 -3.38
N VAL A 148 13.60 1.50 -2.81
CA VAL A 148 12.54 0.54 -2.50
C VAL A 148 11.59 0.54 -3.69
N THR A 149 11.48 -0.58 -4.39
CA THR A 149 10.76 -0.68 -5.67
C THR A 149 9.77 -1.83 -5.68
N SER A 150 8.66 -1.65 -6.37
CA SER A 150 7.71 -2.72 -6.71
C SER A 150 7.05 -2.42 -8.05
N ALA A 151 6.64 -3.46 -8.76
CA ALA A 151 5.94 -3.30 -10.04
C ALA A 151 4.63 -2.50 -9.85
N GLY A 152 4.45 -1.47 -10.66
CA GLY A 152 3.23 -0.63 -10.64
C GLY A 152 3.15 0.40 -9.51
N LEU A 153 4.10 0.45 -8.58
CA LEU A 153 4.15 1.42 -7.50
C LEU A 153 5.27 2.45 -7.69
N LEU A 154 5.09 3.63 -7.10
CA LEU A 154 6.12 4.65 -7.10
C LEU A 154 7.32 4.19 -6.25
N THR A 155 8.53 4.40 -6.77
CA THR A 155 9.76 4.13 -6.06
C THR A 155 9.94 5.08 -4.88
N VAL A 156 10.40 4.54 -3.74
CA VAL A 156 10.79 5.33 -2.57
C VAL A 156 12.30 5.23 -2.39
N GLY A 157 12.98 6.38 -2.35
CA GLY A 157 14.40 6.47 -2.05
C GLY A 157 14.66 6.53 -0.54
N VAL A 158 15.64 5.77 -0.07
CA VAL A 158 16.18 5.82 1.29
C VAL A 158 17.66 6.15 1.21
N THR A 159 18.07 7.23 1.86
CA THR A 159 19.50 7.62 1.95
C THR A 159 20.09 7.03 3.22
N ALA A 160 21.13 6.24 3.08
CA ALA A 160 21.95 5.83 4.21
C ALA A 160 23.21 6.70 4.28
N THR A 161 23.58 7.06 5.50
CA THR A 161 24.86 7.77 5.79
C THR A 161 25.64 6.90 6.76
N GLU A 162 26.85 6.58 6.38
CA GLU A 162 27.82 5.95 7.25
C GLU A 162 28.31 6.96 8.29
N VAL A 163 28.49 6.49 9.50
CA VAL A 163 29.14 7.22 10.58
C VAL A 163 30.48 6.55 10.83
N ASP A 164 31.53 7.11 10.24
CA ASP A 164 32.91 6.71 10.42
C ASP A 164 33.30 6.76 11.91
N ASN A 165 34.01 5.75 12.35
CA ASN A 165 34.47 5.56 13.73
C ASN A 165 35.99 5.59 13.87
N ASP A 166 36.73 5.79 12.78
CA ASP A 166 38.19 5.85 12.78
C ASP A 166 38.74 7.16 13.37
N VAL A 167 39.93 7.06 13.92
CA VAL A 167 40.67 8.21 14.46
C VAL A 167 42.07 8.24 13.88
N GLN A 168 42.44 9.39 13.35
CA GLN A 168 43.80 9.58 12.90
C GLN A 168 44.77 9.55 14.09
N SER A 169 45.71 8.63 14.07
CA SER A 169 46.81 8.54 15.06
C SER A 169 48.14 8.85 14.44
N LEU A 170 49.05 9.48 15.21
CA LEU A 170 50.44 9.74 14.87
C LEU A 170 51.34 8.58 15.30
#